data_92706e0e395992223e13ce70f3dfeb09
#
_entry.id   92706e0e395992223e13ce70f3dfeb09
#
_cell.length_a   1.000
_cell.length_b   1.000
_cell.length_c   1.000
_cell.angle_alpha   90.00
_cell.angle_beta   90.00
_cell.angle_gamma   90.00
#
_symmetry.space_group_name_H-M   'P 1'
#
loop_
_entity.id
_entity.type
_entity.pdbx_description
1 polymer ?
#
loop_
_entity_poly.entity_id
_entity_poly.type
_entity_poly.pdbx_seq_one_letter_code
_entity_poly.pdbx_strand_id
1 'polypeptide(L)'
;MTYTIKLASVVAVAAVLTAAGSLIAQQNTGAPVVSEVPAAPPPRIPEITAQDLTDGLKNPSRWLSYSGDYSGRRHSPLRQITPENVGRLVPQWTWQAEGMPINRGFESTPLVMDGALYITGNQNYAWAIDARTGRQVWRYRRQLPPGLTYGGANPSNRGFAALGNLLYMGTLDAHLIALNRDTGQIVWDTVLDDYKLGHAAIAAPLVVKDKVITGNSGGDIPTRGFIDAYDAKTGKRIWRFYTIPAKGEPGSETWSHEEALPRGGGATWATGTYDPETNLTYWGVGNPNPDYWSAERLGDNLYTASLVALDADTGKLRWHFQFTPHDTHDWDSNHIPVLGEVSINGPMRKVVMVANRNGFYYTLDRATGEFLVGKPYTGTKWARELDAKGRPIVLSNGVIPPGGSEATTPCVPDFRGGTVYNPPSFDPALQLFYVMARETCAYYTPTKQEWQVGRSYMGGGMRKLAEPDFGALRAIDPKTGAIKWEHRFETPSLAGVMSTASGVVFAGDHEGFFNAFDSRTGKKLWSYRTGSPIWGAAAVTYTLDGRQYVLIPSGNTIVAFGLPEK
;
A
#
# COMPACT_ATOMS: atom_id res chain seq x y z
N MET A 1 24.35 -60.49 -45.96
CA MET A 1 23.10 -60.38 -46.74
C MET A 1 22.74 -58.90 -46.82
N THR A 2 22.98 -58.38 -47.98
CA THR A 2 22.82 -57.00 -48.42
C THR A 2 21.34 -56.70 -48.68
N TYR A 3 20.78 -55.64 -48.19
CA TYR A 3 19.58 -55.02 -48.71
C TYR A 3 19.78 -53.54 -48.99
N THR A 4 19.94 -53.25 -50.23
CA THR A 4 19.85 -51.97 -50.90
C THR A 4 18.39 -51.56 -51.00
N ILE A 5 17.98 -50.39 -50.44
CA ILE A 5 16.70 -49.79 -50.81
C ILE A 5 16.95 -48.37 -51.34
N LYS A 6 16.37 -48.19 -52.52
CA LYS A 6 16.54 -47.09 -53.45
C LYS A 6 16.11 -45.73 -52.94
N LEU A 7 16.95 -44.71 -53.11
CA LEU A 7 16.57 -43.30 -53.23
C LEU A 7 15.71 -43.06 -54.46
N ALA A 8 14.46 -42.82 -54.29
CA ALA A 8 13.62 -42.19 -55.33
C ALA A 8 12.25 -41.87 -54.69
N SER A 9 12.04 -40.69 -54.19
CA SER A 9 10.74 -40.00 -53.95
C SER A 9 10.85 -38.89 -52.94
N VAL A 10 11.72 -37.90 -53.11
CA VAL A 10 11.76 -36.69 -52.25
C VAL A 10 11.91 -35.39 -53.09
N VAL A 11 11.45 -35.35 -54.33
CA VAL A 11 11.53 -34.10 -55.13
C VAL A 11 10.16 -33.50 -55.50
N ALA A 12 9.04 -34.10 -55.08
CA ALA A 12 7.71 -33.67 -55.56
C ALA A 12 6.88 -32.86 -54.48
N VAL A 13 7.39 -32.60 -53.28
CA VAL A 13 6.62 -31.89 -52.24
C VAL A 13 7.09 -30.44 -52.01
N ALA A 14 8.23 -30.04 -52.56
CA ALA A 14 8.75 -28.67 -52.36
C ALA A 14 8.18 -27.62 -53.32
N ALA A 15 7.44 -28.00 -54.37
CA ALA A 15 6.93 -27.03 -55.35
C ALA A 15 5.47 -26.57 -55.14
N VAL A 16 4.75 -27.13 -54.17
CA VAL A 16 3.34 -26.76 -53.91
C VAL A 16 3.19 -25.78 -52.72
N LEU A 17 4.22 -25.61 -51.90
CA LEU A 17 4.19 -24.70 -50.74
C LEU A 17 4.62 -23.25 -51.03
N THR A 18 5.15 -22.97 -52.23
CA THR A 18 5.53 -21.59 -52.63
C THR A 18 4.44 -20.83 -53.40
N ALA A 19 3.36 -21.50 -53.81
CA ALA A 19 2.24 -20.82 -54.49
C ALA A 19 1.07 -20.45 -53.54
N ALA A 20 1.04 -20.97 -52.31
CA ALA A 20 0.03 -20.61 -51.32
C ALA A 20 0.40 -19.40 -50.45
N GLY A 21 1.66 -18.98 -50.44
CA GLY A 21 2.16 -17.83 -49.64
C GLY A 21 1.91 -16.46 -50.28
N SER A 22 1.54 -16.41 -51.57
CA SER A 22 1.35 -15.12 -52.29
C SER A 22 -0.11 -14.70 -52.48
N LEU A 23 -1.06 -15.44 -51.95
CA LEU A 23 -2.49 -15.14 -52.09
C LEU A 23 -3.17 -14.63 -50.80
N ILE A 24 -2.42 -14.53 -49.69
CA ILE A 24 -2.95 -13.98 -48.43
C ILE A 24 -2.54 -12.50 -48.21
N ALA A 25 -1.69 -11.93 -49.04
CA ALA A 25 -1.20 -10.56 -48.90
C ALA A 25 -2.00 -9.51 -49.69
N GLN A 26 -3.14 -9.82 -50.27
CA GLN A 26 -3.88 -8.89 -51.13
C GLN A 26 -5.39 -8.76 -50.86
N GLN A 27 -5.84 -8.98 -49.62
CA GLN A 27 -7.21 -8.62 -49.23
C GLN A 27 -7.22 -7.95 -47.84
N ASN A 28 -6.63 -6.79 -47.75
CA ASN A 28 -6.94 -5.86 -46.65
C ASN A 28 -6.85 -4.39 -47.11
N THR A 29 -7.58 -4.08 -48.20
CA THR A 29 -7.85 -2.70 -48.58
C THR A 29 -9.35 -2.52 -48.47
N GLY A 30 -9.81 -1.94 -47.32
CA GLY A 30 -11.19 -1.49 -47.22
C GLY A 30 -11.92 -1.75 -45.89
N ALA A 31 -11.24 -1.90 -44.77
CA ALA A 31 -11.93 -1.59 -43.50
C ALA A 31 -12.21 -0.10 -43.51
N PRO A 32 -13.47 0.36 -43.25
CA PRO A 32 -13.72 1.77 -43.10
C PRO A 32 -12.83 2.26 -41.97
N VAL A 33 -11.98 3.25 -42.25
CA VAL A 33 -11.31 4.03 -41.23
C VAL A 33 -12.49 4.61 -40.43
N VAL A 34 -12.77 4.05 -39.26
CA VAL A 34 -13.62 4.70 -38.29
C VAL A 34 -12.90 6.01 -38.01
N SER A 35 -13.45 7.11 -38.51
CA SER A 35 -12.92 8.43 -38.19
C SER A 35 -12.89 8.50 -36.67
N GLU A 36 -11.70 8.48 -36.09
CA GLU A 36 -11.56 8.78 -34.66
C GLU A 36 -12.22 10.15 -34.48
N VAL A 37 -13.35 10.15 -33.79
CA VAL A 37 -13.92 11.41 -33.31
C VAL A 37 -12.79 12.09 -32.55
N PRO A 38 -12.34 13.29 -32.94
CA PRO A 38 -11.25 13.96 -32.27
C PRO A 38 -11.54 13.92 -30.77
N ALA A 39 -10.63 13.34 -30.03
CA ALA A 39 -10.78 13.25 -28.58
C ALA A 39 -11.00 14.66 -28.06
N ALA A 40 -12.06 14.88 -27.29
CA ALA A 40 -12.22 16.14 -26.57
C ALA A 40 -10.91 16.43 -25.83
N PRO A 41 -10.38 17.67 -25.88
CA PRO A 41 -9.18 18.00 -25.16
C PRO A 41 -9.37 17.60 -23.68
N PRO A 42 -8.31 17.10 -23.02
CA PRO A 42 -8.40 16.75 -21.61
C PRO A 42 -8.94 17.95 -20.82
N PRO A 43 -9.75 17.74 -19.78
CA PRO A 43 -10.28 18.84 -18.98
C PRO A 43 -9.12 19.70 -18.47
N ARG A 44 -9.25 21.02 -18.58
CA ARG A 44 -8.23 21.93 -18.05
C ARG A 44 -8.33 21.90 -16.52
N ILE A 45 -7.43 21.19 -15.89
CA ILE A 45 -7.40 21.02 -14.44
C ILE A 45 -6.59 22.18 -13.83
N PRO A 46 -7.15 22.93 -12.86
CA PRO A 46 -6.39 23.94 -12.13
C PRO A 46 -5.15 23.36 -11.44
N GLU A 47 -4.16 24.17 -11.18
CA GLU A 47 -3.02 23.76 -10.37
C GLU A 47 -3.47 23.37 -8.96
N ILE A 48 -2.91 22.27 -8.45
CA ILE A 48 -3.19 21.81 -7.08
C ILE A 48 -2.34 22.61 -6.10
N THR A 49 -2.97 23.32 -5.19
CA THR A 49 -2.31 24.12 -4.17
C THR A 49 -2.09 23.33 -2.88
N ALA A 50 -1.18 23.79 -2.02
CA ALA A 50 -1.03 23.25 -0.67
C ALA A 50 -2.32 23.40 0.16
N GLN A 51 -3.14 24.42 -0.13
CA GLN A 51 -4.44 24.61 0.50
C GLN A 51 -5.44 23.54 0.07
N ASP A 52 -5.46 23.15 -1.21
CA ASP A 52 -6.32 22.05 -1.70
C ASP A 52 -6.01 20.73 -0.97
N LEU A 53 -4.73 20.44 -0.70
CA LEU A 53 -4.31 19.26 0.06
C LEU A 53 -4.73 19.35 1.54
N THR A 54 -4.68 20.56 2.12
CA THR A 54 -5.14 20.81 3.49
C THR A 54 -6.67 20.71 3.60
N ASP A 55 -7.38 21.20 2.61
CA ASP A 55 -8.84 21.09 2.52
C ASP A 55 -9.29 19.65 2.24
N GLY A 56 -8.45 18.84 1.63
CA GLY A 56 -8.66 17.42 1.42
C GLY A 56 -9.94 17.12 0.66
N LEU A 57 -10.86 16.38 1.28
CA LEU A 57 -12.13 15.94 0.67
C LEU A 57 -13.25 16.97 0.71
N LYS A 58 -13.00 18.25 1.04
CA LYS A 58 -14.03 19.31 0.97
C LYS A 58 -14.52 19.56 -0.46
N ASN A 59 -13.62 19.44 -1.45
CA ASN A 59 -14.03 19.45 -2.85
C ASN A 59 -14.47 18.04 -3.28
N PRO A 60 -15.76 17.83 -3.60
CA PRO A 60 -16.31 16.51 -3.87
C PRO A 60 -15.84 15.90 -5.21
N SER A 61 -15.25 16.71 -6.11
CA SER A 61 -14.72 16.23 -7.40
C SER A 61 -13.25 15.75 -7.30
N ARG A 62 -12.67 15.73 -6.09
CA ARG A 62 -11.25 15.48 -5.88
C ARG A 62 -10.97 14.38 -4.86
N TRP A 63 -9.90 13.62 -5.14
CA TRP A 63 -9.23 12.70 -4.23
C TRP A 63 -7.73 12.88 -4.42
N LEU A 64 -7.10 13.81 -3.68
CA LEU A 64 -5.78 14.39 -4.00
C LEU A 64 -4.59 13.71 -3.32
N SER A 65 -4.80 12.81 -2.38
CA SER A 65 -3.75 12.10 -1.66
C SER A 65 -4.08 10.61 -1.56
N TYR A 66 -3.13 9.80 -1.10
CA TYR A 66 -3.30 8.36 -0.93
C TYR A 66 -4.58 8.00 -0.14
N SER A 67 -4.90 8.75 0.90
CA SER A 67 -6.09 8.52 1.74
C SER A 67 -7.23 9.52 1.52
N GLY A 68 -7.12 10.39 0.51
CA GLY A 68 -8.09 11.44 0.21
C GLY A 68 -7.78 12.76 0.93
N ASP A 69 -7.34 12.69 2.18
CA ASP A 69 -6.87 13.82 2.97
C ASP A 69 -5.62 13.45 3.78
N TYR A 70 -5.07 14.40 4.53
CA TYR A 70 -3.88 14.22 5.35
C TYR A 70 -4.08 13.28 6.56
N SER A 71 -5.32 13.03 6.99
CA SER A 71 -5.62 12.31 8.22
C SER A 71 -5.50 10.79 8.11
N GLY A 72 -5.39 10.25 6.92
CA GLY A 72 -5.38 8.78 6.71
C GLY A 72 -6.74 8.09 6.86
N ARG A 73 -7.83 8.83 7.11
CA ARG A 73 -9.14 8.26 7.45
C ARG A 73 -9.85 7.55 6.31
N ARG A 74 -9.59 7.88 5.05
CA ARG A 74 -10.32 7.35 3.89
C ARG A 74 -11.85 7.36 4.08
N HIS A 75 -12.35 8.45 4.67
CA HIS A 75 -13.76 8.68 4.94
C HIS A 75 -14.28 9.83 4.07
N SER A 76 -15.12 9.50 3.11
CA SER A 76 -15.67 10.50 2.17
C SER A 76 -16.89 11.20 2.75
N PRO A 77 -17.01 12.53 2.61
CA PRO A 77 -18.23 13.26 2.99
C PRO A 77 -19.41 13.06 2.04
N LEU A 78 -19.23 12.38 0.92
CA LEU A 78 -20.25 12.17 -0.11
C LEU A 78 -21.43 11.33 0.41
N ARG A 79 -22.66 11.65 -0.06
CA ARG A 79 -23.90 11.10 0.48
C ARG A 79 -24.92 10.63 -0.57
N GLN A 80 -24.61 10.65 -1.87
CA GLN A 80 -25.59 10.23 -2.90
C GLN A 80 -25.80 8.71 -2.91
N ILE A 81 -24.72 7.94 -2.65
CA ILE A 81 -24.78 6.49 -2.53
C ILE A 81 -25.01 6.17 -1.06
N THR A 82 -26.18 5.59 -0.74
CA THR A 82 -26.64 5.32 0.63
C THR A 82 -26.90 3.82 0.85
N PRO A 83 -27.09 3.36 2.08
CA PRO A 83 -27.46 1.97 2.34
C PRO A 83 -28.72 1.51 1.59
N GLU A 84 -29.67 2.42 1.34
CA GLU A 84 -30.94 2.11 0.67
C GLU A 84 -30.82 1.97 -0.84
N ASN A 85 -29.83 2.64 -1.46
CA ASN A 85 -29.69 2.67 -2.91
C ASN A 85 -28.42 1.99 -3.45
N VAL A 86 -27.45 1.67 -2.59
CA VAL A 86 -26.18 1.04 -3.00
C VAL A 86 -26.37 -0.28 -3.76
N GLY A 87 -27.45 -1.00 -3.48
CA GLY A 87 -27.84 -2.21 -4.22
C GLY A 87 -28.12 -1.99 -5.71
N ARG A 88 -28.24 -0.73 -6.15
CA ARG A 88 -28.46 -0.33 -7.54
C ARG A 88 -27.19 0.08 -8.28
N LEU A 89 -26.01 0.01 -7.64
CA LEU A 89 -24.75 0.35 -8.29
C LEU A 89 -24.49 -0.56 -9.50
N VAL A 90 -24.12 0.05 -10.61
CA VAL A 90 -23.71 -0.63 -11.84
C VAL A 90 -22.39 -0.04 -12.37
N PRO A 91 -21.58 -0.84 -13.07
CA PRO A 91 -20.40 -0.32 -13.76
C PRO A 91 -20.81 0.75 -14.77
N GLN A 92 -20.11 1.88 -14.76
CA GLN A 92 -20.26 2.96 -15.72
C GLN A 92 -19.24 2.85 -16.83
N TRP A 93 -18.01 2.48 -16.45
CA TRP A 93 -16.94 2.16 -17.37
C TRP A 93 -15.93 1.21 -16.72
N THR A 94 -15.17 0.54 -17.57
CA THR A 94 -14.07 -0.34 -17.17
C THR A 94 -12.87 -0.01 -18.06
N TRP A 95 -11.69 0.11 -17.43
CA TRP A 95 -10.44 0.30 -18.14
C TRP A 95 -9.44 -0.76 -17.70
N GLN A 96 -8.66 -1.31 -18.64
CA GLN A 96 -7.65 -2.33 -18.39
C GLN A 96 -6.26 -1.81 -18.77
N ALA A 97 -5.28 -1.96 -17.87
CA ALA A 97 -3.91 -1.56 -18.09
C ALA A 97 -3.24 -2.49 -19.11
N GLU A 98 -2.95 -1.97 -20.29
CA GLU A 98 -2.22 -2.67 -21.34
C GLU A 98 -0.72 -2.73 -21.02
N GLY A 99 -0.10 -3.88 -21.21
CA GLY A 99 1.35 -4.09 -21.09
C GLY A 99 1.88 -4.12 -19.66
N MET A 100 1.05 -3.92 -18.66
CA MET A 100 1.45 -4.09 -17.28
C MET A 100 1.57 -5.58 -16.93
N PRO A 101 2.71 -6.06 -16.40
CA PRO A 101 2.84 -7.44 -15.98
C PRO A 101 1.79 -7.83 -14.93
N ILE A 102 1.13 -8.97 -15.14
CA ILE A 102 0.18 -9.53 -14.19
C ILE A 102 0.98 -10.17 -13.04
N ASN A 103 1.15 -9.39 -11.96
CA ASN A 103 1.63 -9.90 -10.68
C ASN A 103 0.80 -9.20 -9.62
N ARG A 104 -0.05 -9.84 -8.89
CA ARG A 104 -0.93 -9.28 -7.86
C ARG A 104 -1.86 -8.11 -8.30
N GLY A 105 -1.67 -7.52 -9.49
CA GLY A 105 -2.44 -6.39 -9.98
C GLY A 105 -2.05 -5.04 -9.37
N PHE A 106 -3.00 -4.10 -9.37
CA PHE A 106 -2.82 -2.78 -8.78
C PHE A 106 -2.76 -2.85 -7.24
N GLU A 107 -1.74 -2.22 -6.65
CA GLU A 107 -1.65 -1.93 -5.22
C GLU A 107 -1.82 -0.42 -4.94
N SER A 108 -2.07 0.37 -5.95
CA SER A 108 -2.10 1.83 -5.90
C SER A 108 -3.49 2.37 -5.60
N THR A 109 -3.52 3.53 -4.93
CA THR A 109 -4.71 4.37 -4.83
C THR A 109 -4.69 5.38 -5.98
N PRO A 110 -5.73 5.45 -6.81
CA PRO A 110 -5.85 6.49 -7.82
C PRO A 110 -6.05 7.88 -7.21
N LEU A 111 -5.43 8.91 -7.80
CA LEU A 111 -5.81 10.30 -7.55
C LEU A 111 -6.88 10.71 -8.54
N VAL A 112 -7.85 11.51 -8.09
CA VAL A 112 -8.88 12.09 -8.95
C VAL A 112 -8.85 13.60 -8.83
N MET A 113 -8.83 14.29 -9.97
CA MET A 113 -8.71 15.75 -10.06
C MET A 113 -9.65 16.25 -11.15
N ASP A 114 -10.83 16.74 -10.75
CA ASP A 114 -11.75 17.47 -11.63
C ASP A 114 -12.03 16.78 -12.98
N GLY A 115 -12.22 15.46 -12.97
CA GLY A 115 -12.53 14.65 -14.15
C GLY A 115 -11.33 13.93 -14.78
N ALA A 116 -10.13 14.07 -14.26
CA ALA A 116 -8.99 13.22 -14.60
C ALA A 116 -8.62 12.28 -13.45
N LEU A 117 -8.17 11.09 -13.79
CA LEU A 117 -7.71 10.05 -12.88
C LEU A 117 -6.25 9.72 -13.19
N TYR A 118 -5.43 9.62 -12.15
CA TYR A 118 -4.02 9.27 -12.24
C TYR A 118 -3.72 8.05 -11.39
N ILE A 119 -3.08 7.05 -11.98
CA ILE A 119 -2.76 5.80 -11.30
C ILE A 119 -1.37 5.30 -11.69
N THR A 120 -0.68 4.69 -10.73
CA THR A 120 0.58 3.97 -10.94
C THR A 120 0.34 2.47 -10.91
N GLY A 121 1.20 1.72 -11.56
CA GLY A 121 1.13 0.27 -11.59
C GLY A 121 2.48 -0.42 -11.44
N ASN A 122 2.46 -1.73 -11.58
CA ASN A 122 3.66 -2.56 -11.48
C ASN A 122 4.75 -2.12 -12.46
N GLN A 123 6.03 -2.34 -12.11
CA GLN A 123 7.20 -1.96 -12.89
C GLN A 123 7.24 -0.47 -13.27
N ASN A 124 6.72 0.39 -12.40
CA ASN A 124 6.66 1.83 -12.57
C ASN A 124 5.98 2.29 -13.87
N TYR A 125 4.91 1.58 -14.27
CA TYR A 125 3.94 2.14 -15.20
C TYR A 125 3.10 3.20 -14.50
N ALA A 126 2.59 4.15 -15.28
CA ALA A 126 1.64 5.13 -14.81
C ALA A 126 0.74 5.63 -15.95
N TRP A 127 -0.46 6.07 -15.60
CA TRP A 127 -1.46 6.53 -16.58
C TRP A 127 -2.24 7.72 -16.08
N ALA A 128 -2.69 8.55 -17.02
CA ALA A 128 -3.82 9.43 -16.86
C ALA A 128 -4.99 8.88 -17.65
N ILE A 129 -6.18 8.94 -17.06
CA ILE A 129 -7.42 8.38 -17.57
C ILE A 129 -8.51 9.45 -17.39
N ASP A 130 -9.35 9.64 -18.40
CA ASP A 130 -10.56 10.43 -18.28
C ASP A 130 -11.52 9.74 -17.30
N ALA A 131 -11.82 10.38 -16.18
CA ALA A 131 -12.63 9.79 -15.10
C ALA A 131 -14.13 9.66 -15.47
N ARG A 132 -14.57 10.30 -16.57
CA ARG A 132 -15.95 10.20 -17.09
C ARG A 132 -16.14 8.94 -17.94
N THR A 133 -15.14 8.62 -18.77
CA THR A 133 -15.27 7.63 -19.84
C THR A 133 -14.38 6.40 -19.67
N GLY A 134 -13.37 6.46 -18.79
CA GLY A 134 -12.34 5.44 -18.68
C GLY A 134 -11.30 5.48 -19.82
N ARG A 135 -11.34 6.51 -20.71
CA ARG A 135 -10.40 6.61 -21.82
C ARG A 135 -9.02 7.03 -21.33
N GLN A 136 -7.97 6.30 -21.76
CA GLN A 136 -6.58 6.67 -21.48
C GLN A 136 -6.21 7.97 -22.17
N VAL A 137 -5.61 8.90 -21.40
CA VAL A 137 -5.09 10.21 -21.88
C VAL A 137 -3.63 10.09 -22.22
N TRP A 138 -2.80 9.60 -21.30
CA TRP A 138 -1.40 9.33 -21.52
C TRP A 138 -0.95 8.08 -20.72
N ARG A 139 0.21 7.52 -21.09
CA ARG A 139 0.90 6.43 -20.40
C ARG A 139 2.38 6.78 -20.23
N TYR A 140 2.90 6.51 -19.05
CA TYR A 140 4.33 6.55 -18.74
C TYR A 140 4.82 5.14 -18.40
N ARG A 141 6.06 4.84 -18.74
CA ARG A 141 6.78 3.64 -18.33
C ARG A 141 8.23 3.97 -18.06
N ARG A 142 8.72 3.67 -16.85
CA ARG A 142 10.14 3.81 -16.53
C ARG A 142 10.95 2.68 -17.17
N GLN A 143 12.06 3.04 -17.77
CA GLN A 143 13.09 2.09 -18.19
C GLN A 143 13.87 1.66 -16.94
N LEU A 144 13.66 0.43 -16.46
CA LEU A 144 14.34 -0.10 -15.30
C LEU A 144 15.69 -0.72 -15.69
N PRO A 145 16.75 -0.57 -14.86
CA PRO A 145 18.04 -1.16 -15.15
C PRO A 145 17.98 -2.69 -15.14
N PRO A 146 18.81 -3.36 -15.97
CA PRO A 146 18.86 -4.82 -15.97
C PRO A 146 19.38 -5.36 -14.64
N GLY A 147 18.88 -6.52 -14.21
CA GLY A 147 19.31 -7.18 -12.97
C GLY A 147 18.74 -6.58 -11.70
N LEU A 148 17.76 -5.70 -11.81
CA LEU A 148 17.06 -5.13 -10.65
C LEU A 148 16.37 -6.23 -9.83
N THR A 149 16.62 -6.29 -8.52
CA THR A 149 16.06 -7.29 -7.60
C THR A 149 14.82 -6.81 -6.84
N TYR A 150 14.26 -5.66 -7.19
CA TYR A 150 13.06 -5.04 -6.60
C TYR A 150 13.14 -4.75 -5.09
N GLY A 151 14.33 -4.75 -4.50
CA GLY A 151 14.52 -4.36 -3.10
C GLY A 151 13.68 -5.14 -2.08
N GLY A 152 13.49 -6.47 -2.28
CA GLY A 152 12.62 -7.29 -1.44
C GLY A 152 11.12 -7.06 -1.69
N ALA A 153 10.76 -5.97 -2.38
CA ALA A 153 9.38 -5.69 -2.76
C ALA A 153 8.99 -6.43 -4.04
N ASN A 154 7.70 -6.67 -4.20
CA ASN A 154 7.16 -6.97 -5.53
C ASN A 154 7.35 -5.74 -6.44
N PRO A 155 7.28 -5.89 -7.77
CA PRO A 155 7.40 -4.79 -8.70
C PRO A 155 6.21 -3.80 -8.63
N SER A 156 5.64 -3.60 -7.45
CA SER A 156 4.46 -2.76 -7.20
C SER A 156 4.81 -1.29 -7.05
N ASN A 157 3.82 -0.43 -7.19
CA ASN A 157 3.85 0.98 -6.84
C ASN A 157 2.49 1.36 -6.24
N ARG A 158 2.47 2.20 -5.18
CA ARG A 158 1.27 2.46 -4.39
C ARG A 158 0.56 3.77 -4.72
N GLY A 159 1.08 4.56 -5.65
CA GLY A 159 0.37 5.73 -6.14
C GLY A 159 1.21 6.97 -6.31
N PHE A 160 0.53 8.02 -6.69
CA PHE A 160 1.08 9.36 -6.85
C PHE A 160 0.81 10.24 -5.62
N ALA A 161 1.62 11.29 -5.48
CA ALA A 161 1.24 12.55 -4.83
C ALA A 161 1.20 13.67 -5.86
N ALA A 162 0.57 14.81 -5.55
CA ALA A 162 0.43 15.91 -6.48
C ALA A 162 0.60 17.28 -5.82
N LEU A 163 1.22 18.22 -6.56
CA LEU A 163 1.27 19.65 -6.23
C LEU A 163 1.51 20.47 -7.51
N GLY A 164 0.84 21.60 -7.66
CA GLY A 164 0.89 22.39 -8.89
C GLY A 164 0.34 21.59 -10.07
N ASN A 165 1.16 21.46 -11.10
CA ASN A 165 0.92 20.61 -12.27
C ASN A 165 1.83 19.37 -12.30
N LEU A 166 2.38 18.98 -11.15
CA LEU A 166 3.31 17.86 -11.01
C LEU A 166 2.67 16.68 -10.28
N LEU A 167 3.03 15.47 -10.74
CA LEU A 167 2.76 14.20 -10.08
C LEU A 167 4.09 13.58 -9.63
N TYR A 168 4.16 13.15 -8.39
CA TYR A 168 5.36 12.55 -7.80
C TYR A 168 5.16 11.07 -7.56
N MET A 169 6.16 10.25 -7.94
CA MET A 169 6.17 8.82 -7.64
C MET A 169 7.58 8.31 -7.32
N GLY A 170 7.66 7.39 -6.38
CA GLY A 170 8.88 6.62 -6.15
C GLY A 170 9.05 5.53 -7.21
N THR A 171 10.28 5.05 -7.41
CA THR A 171 10.58 4.04 -8.43
C THR A 171 11.36 2.86 -7.87
N LEU A 172 11.28 1.72 -8.56
CA LEU A 172 11.92 0.46 -8.17
C LEU A 172 13.45 0.51 -8.22
N ASP A 173 14.01 1.41 -9.00
CA ASP A 173 15.45 1.70 -9.07
C ASP A 173 15.89 2.81 -8.11
N ALA A 174 15.14 3.01 -7.02
CA ALA A 174 15.41 3.93 -5.93
C ALA A 174 15.53 5.40 -6.35
N HIS A 175 14.60 5.89 -7.17
CA HIS A 175 14.46 7.30 -7.50
C HIS A 175 13.13 7.86 -6.99
N LEU A 176 13.07 9.17 -6.85
CA LEU A 176 11.84 9.96 -6.79
C LEU A 176 11.77 10.80 -8.06
N ILE A 177 10.66 10.72 -8.77
CA ILE A 177 10.46 11.47 -10.02
C ILE A 177 9.24 12.37 -9.93
N ALA A 178 9.31 13.50 -10.65
CA ALA A 178 8.15 14.33 -10.94
C ALA A 178 7.79 14.24 -12.41
N LEU A 179 6.53 13.97 -12.68
CA LEU A 179 5.95 13.99 -14.02
C LEU A 179 5.08 15.23 -14.19
N ASN A 180 5.11 15.83 -15.38
CA ASN A 180 4.10 16.80 -15.76
C ASN A 180 2.74 16.09 -15.82
N ARG A 181 1.76 16.58 -15.07
CA ARG A 181 0.43 15.98 -14.92
C ARG A 181 -0.32 15.85 -16.25
N ASP A 182 -0.17 16.83 -17.14
CA ASP A 182 -0.95 16.89 -18.38
C ASP A 182 -0.36 16.03 -19.49
N THR A 183 0.97 15.76 -19.46
CA THR A 183 1.69 15.06 -20.52
C THR A 183 2.32 13.73 -20.12
N GLY A 184 2.50 13.47 -18.82
CA GLY A 184 3.23 12.30 -18.31
C GLY A 184 4.75 12.37 -18.52
N GLN A 185 5.30 13.50 -18.97
CA GLN A 185 6.75 13.66 -19.18
C GLN A 185 7.47 13.95 -17.87
N ILE A 186 8.71 13.44 -17.74
CA ILE A 186 9.58 13.71 -16.58
C ILE A 186 9.96 15.20 -16.57
N VAL A 187 9.78 15.84 -15.42
CA VAL A 187 10.22 17.21 -15.13
C VAL A 187 11.53 17.20 -14.36
N TRP A 188 11.64 16.34 -13.36
CA TRP A 188 12.89 16.06 -12.66
C TRP A 188 12.94 14.60 -12.17
N ASP A 189 14.16 14.10 -11.95
CA ASP A 189 14.45 12.72 -11.56
C ASP A 189 15.62 12.74 -10.56
N THR A 190 15.36 12.32 -9.32
CA THR A 190 16.32 12.37 -8.21
C THR A 190 16.59 10.98 -7.67
N VAL A 191 17.87 10.60 -7.58
CA VAL A 191 18.33 9.38 -6.92
C VAL A 191 18.10 9.50 -5.42
N LEU A 192 17.39 8.54 -4.84
CA LEU A 192 17.20 8.41 -3.39
C LEU A 192 18.40 7.73 -2.75
N ASP A 193 18.78 6.56 -3.31
CA ASP A 193 19.92 5.76 -2.88
C ASP A 193 20.33 4.76 -3.97
N ASP A 194 21.33 3.92 -3.70
CA ASP A 194 21.79 2.91 -4.68
C ASP A 194 20.89 1.67 -4.67
N TYR A 195 20.17 1.45 -5.78
CA TYR A 195 19.32 0.26 -5.95
C TYR A 195 20.11 -1.06 -5.91
N LYS A 196 21.42 -1.06 -6.20
CA LYS A 196 22.27 -2.25 -6.13
C LYS A 196 22.48 -2.75 -4.70
N LEU A 197 22.31 -1.85 -3.73
CA LEU A 197 22.31 -2.19 -2.31
C LEU A 197 20.95 -2.76 -1.85
N GLY A 198 19.93 -2.73 -2.70
CA GLY A 198 18.58 -3.24 -2.40
C GLY A 198 17.56 -2.14 -2.10
N HIS A 199 17.92 -0.86 -2.24
CA HIS A 199 16.96 0.23 -2.08
C HIS A 199 15.97 0.30 -3.24
N ALA A 200 14.74 0.66 -2.93
CA ALA A 200 13.67 0.99 -3.87
C ALA A 200 12.74 2.02 -3.24
N ALA A 201 11.80 2.59 -4.00
CA ALA A 201 10.74 3.43 -3.49
C ALA A 201 9.40 3.00 -4.11
N ILE A 202 8.48 2.51 -3.31
CA ILE A 202 7.17 1.98 -3.76
C ILE A 202 5.98 2.63 -3.07
N ALA A 203 6.19 3.41 -2.00
CA ALA A 203 5.15 4.19 -1.35
C ALA A 203 4.61 5.29 -2.28
N ALA A 204 3.32 5.61 -2.18
CA ALA A 204 2.85 6.89 -2.66
C ALA A 204 3.50 7.99 -1.80
N PRO A 205 4.17 8.99 -2.39
CA PRO A 205 4.76 10.06 -1.61
C PRO A 205 3.69 10.88 -0.87
N LEU A 206 4.08 11.59 0.18
CA LEU A 206 3.23 12.54 0.90
C LEU A 206 3.72 13.97 0.59
N VAL A 207 2.86 14.79 0.00
CA VAL A 207 3.16 16.21 -0.16
C VAL A 207 2.74 16.97 1.10
N VAL A 208 3.65 17.75 1.66
CA VAL A 208 3.40 18.64 2.81
C VAL A 208 3.95 20.02 2.50
N LYS A 209 3.08 21.00 2.38
CA LYS A 209 3.45 22.37 1.97
C LYS A 209 4.16 22.35 0.59
N ASP A 210 5.44 22.67 0.54
CA ASP A 210 6.33 22.71 -0.62
C ASP A 210 7.26 21.50 -0.72
N LYS A 211 7.04 20.46 0.10
CA LYS A 211 7.91 19.29 0.20
C LYS A 211 7.20 18.02 -0.26
N VAL A 212 7.95 17.13 -0.89
CA VAL A 212 7.55 15.75 -1.18
C VAL A 212 8.32 14.84 -0.23
N ILE A 213 7.60 14.11 0.62
CA ILE A 213 8.18 13.23 1.63
C ILE A 213 7.95 11.78 1.23
N THR A 214 8.99 10.96 1.26
CA THR A 214 8.92 9.53 0.95
C THR A 214 9.93 8.75 1.76
N GLY A 215 9.66 7.46 1.95
CA GLY A 215 10.62 6.53 2.53
C GLY A 215 11.19 5.58 1.49
N ASN A 216 12.08 4.69 1.94
CA ASN A 216 12.62 3.61 1.12
C ASN A 216 11.91 2.29 1.40
N SER A 217 11.93 1.39 0.42
CA SER A 217 11.64 -0.04 0.59
C SER A 217 12.91 -0.87 0.51
N GLY A 218 12.83 -2.13 0.88
CA GLY A 218 13.95 -3.07 0.96
C GLY A 218 14.09 -3.68 2.34
N GLY A 219 12.96 -3.89 3.08
CA GLY A 219 12.96 -4.45 4.43
C GLY A 219 13.66 -5.79 4.54
N ASP A 220 13.39 -6.71 3.61
CA ASP A 220 13.97 -8.06 3.57
C ASP A 220 15.37 -8.09 2.94
N ILE A 221 15.90 -6.95 2.53
CA ILE A 221 17.27 -6.76 2.09
C ILE A 221 17.96 -5.85 3.10
N PRO A 222 19.18 -6.17 3.54
CA PRO A 222 19.84 -5.43 4.62
C PRO A 222 20.25 -4.02 4.18
N THR A 223 19.30 -3.12 4.20
CA THR A 223 19.47 -1.69 3.99
C THR A 223 19.32 -0.92 5.30
N ARG A 224 19.78 0.32 5.33
CA ARG A 224 19.48 1.25 6.42
C ARG A 224 18.26 2.08 6.04
N GLY A 225 17.13 1.85 6.68
CA GLY A 225 15.87 2.54 6.42
C GLY A 225 15.96 4.05 6.63
N PHE A 226 15.18 4.80 5.85
CA PHE A 226 15.11 6.27 5.97
C PHE A 226 13.78 6.84 5.51
N ILE A 227 13.54 8.10 5.92
CA ILE A 227 12.49 8.98 5.40
C ILE A 227 13.16 10.26 4.94
N ASP A 228 12.87 10.69 3.73
CA ASP A 228 13.42 11.88 3.10
C ASP A 228 12.35 12.90 2.75
N ALA A 229 12.69 14.19 2.83
CA ALA A 229 11.92 15.26 2.19
C ALA A 229 12.72 15.93 1.08
N TYR A 230 12.01 16.24 0.00
CA TYR A 230 12.53 16.87 -1.19
C TYR A 230 11.74 18.14 -1.50
N ASP A 231 12.41 19.17 -2.01
CA ASP A 231 11.76 20.34 -2.58
C ASP A 231 10.88 19.90 -3.77
N ALA A 232 9.61 20.23 -3.74
CA ALA A 232 8.64 19.75 -4.72
C ALA A 232 8.91 20.25 -6.15
N LYS A 233 9.53 21.42 -6.31
CA LYS A 233 9.81 22.02 -7.62
C LYS A 233 11.09 21.48 -8.26
N THR A 234 12.11 21.22 -7.44
CA THR A 234 13.46 20.93 -7.92
C THR A 234 13.93 19.50 -7.69
N GLY A 235 13.24 18.73 -6.82
CA GLY A 235 13.67 17.40 -6.41
C GLY A 235 14.93 17.41 -5.51
N LYS A 236 15.40 18.57 -5.04
CA LYS A 236 16.56 18.65 -4.14
C LYS A 236 16.17 18.17 -2.75
N ARG A 237 16.95 17.22 -2.17
CA ARG A 237 16.72 16.74 -0.81
C ARG A 237 16.93 17.86 0.21
N ILE A 238 15.94 18.03 1.12
CA ILE A 238 15.93 19.03 2.19
C ILE A 238 16.46 18.41 3.48
N TRP A 239 15.92 17.23 3.87
CA TRP A 239 16.35 16.50 5.05
C TRP A 239 16.22 14.98 4.87
N ARG A 240 16.96 14.19 5.67
CA ARG A 240 16.86 12.75 5.83
C ARG A 240 16.79 12.39 7.31
N PHE A 241 15.85 11.54 7.67
CA PHE A 241 15.79 10.84 8.95
C PHE A 241 16.07 9.36 8.72
N TYR A 242 17.10 8.82 9.39
CA TYR A 242 17.36 7.39 9.37
C TYR A 242 16.55 6.68 10.45
N THR A 243 15.83 5.63 10.08
CA THR A 243 15.03 4.79 10.99
C THR A 243 15.89 3.82 11.81
N ILE A 244 17.11 3.57 11.37
CA ILE A 244 18.13 2.87 12.15
C ILE A 244 19.17 3.91 12.58
N PRO A 245 19.41 4.11 13.89
CA PRO A 245 20.37 5.09 14.39
C PRO A 245 21.78 4.75 13.96
N ALA A 246 22.65 5.75 13.88
CA ALA A 246 24.08 5.51 13.80
C ALA A 246 24.62 5.19 15.20
N LYS A 247 25.84 4.62 15.24
CA LYS A 247 26.56 4.39 16.51
C LYS A 247 26.61 5.66 17.35
N GLY A 248 26.14 5.56 18.59
CA GLY A 248 26.11 6.68 19.55
C GLY A 248 24.93 7.63 19.41
N GLU A 249 24.08 7.48 18.39
CA GLU A 249 22.81 8.20 18.33
C GLU A 249 21.75 7.57 19.26
N PRO A 250 20.77 8.32 19.76
CA PRO A 250 19.68 7.78 20.58
C PRO A 250 18.99 6.60 19.91
N GLY A 251 18.81 5.49 20.63
CA GLY A 251 18.26 4.23 20.14
C GLY A 251 19.31 3.20 19.70
N SER A 252 20.58 3.60 19.45
CA SER A 252 21.64 2.65 19.08
C SER A 252 22.00 1.70 20.23
N GLU A 253 21.79 2.09 21.47
CA GLU A 253 21.97 1.27 22.66
C GLU A 253 21.02 0.07 22.75
N THR A 254 19.96 0.05 21.93
CA THR A 254 18.99 -1.06 21.84
C THR A 254 19.41 -2.15 20.85
N TRP A 255 20.60 -2.03 20.27
CA TRP A 255 21.21 -2.98 19.34
C TRP A 255 22.47 -3.59 19.97
N SER A 256 22.51 -4.92 20.09
CA SER A 256 23.65 -5.61 20.72
C SER A 256 24.94 -5.57 19.90
N HIS A 257 24.84 -5.40 18.58
CA HIS A 257 25.97 -5.42 17.66
C HIS A 257 25.91 -4.19 16.75
N GLU A 258 26.87 -3.30 16.90
CA GLU A 258 26.95 -2.05 16.13
C GLU A 258 27.14 -2.29 14.62
N GLU A 259 27.74 -3.41 14.25
CA GLU A 259 27.93 -3.82 12.86
C GLU A 259 26.60 -4.11 12.13
N ALA A 260 25.52 -4.35 12.87
CA ALA A 260 24.18 -4.51 12.30
C ALA A 260 23.55 -3.19 11.89
N LEU A 261 23.91 -2.05 12.52
CA LEU A 261 23.26 -0.75 12.31
C LEU A 261 23.21 -0.28 10.84
N PRO A 262 24.28 -0.38 10.02
CA PRO A 262 24.22 0.05 8.62
C PRO A 262 23.28 -0.77 7.74
N ARG A 263 22.82 -1.91 8.22
CA ARG A 263 21.99 -2.88 7.50
C ARG A 263 20.80 -3.38 8.34
N GLY A 264 20.40 -2.59 9.33
CA GLY A 264 19.41 -2.98 10.34
C GLY A 264 17.97 -3.08 9.85
N GLY A 265 17.66 -2.85 8.59
CA GLY A 265 16.29 -2.86 8.06
C GLY A 265 15.56 -1.55 8.31
N GLY A 266 14.35 -1.61 8.87
CA GLY A 266 13.56 -0.42 9.23
C GLY A 266 13.05 0.37 8.03
N ALA A 267 12.77 -0.28 6.91
CA ALA A 267 12.25 0.37 5.71
C ALA A 267 10.88 1.03 5.94
N THR A 268 10.58 2.10 5.18
CA THR A 268 9.37 2.94 5.33
C THR A 268 8.60 2.96 4.01
N TRP A 269 8.11 1.79 3.61
CA TRP A 269 7.56 1.51 2.28
C TRP A 269 6.04 1.75 2.15
N ALA A 270 5.39 2.31 3.19
CA ALA A 270 4.00 2.77 3.13
C ALA A 270 3.92 4.29 3.30
N THR A 271 2.80 4.88 2.86
CA THR A 271 2.58 6.33 2.92
C THR A 271 2.32 6.78 4.36
N GLY A 272 2.95 7.86 4.77
CA GLY A 272 2.69 8.53 6.05
C GLY A 272 1.43 9.40 6.02
N THR A 273 1.11 9.98 7.17
CA THR A 273 0.04 10.98 7.34
C THR A 273 0.60 12.28 7.93
N TYR A 274 -0.15 13.36 7.84
CA TYR A 274 0.29 14.67 8.29
C TYR A 274 -0.77 15.36 9.14
N ASP A 275 -0.33 15.97 10.23
CA ASP A 275 -1.16 16.84 11.07
C ASP A 275 -0.73 18.30 10.88
N PRO A 276 -1.53 19.12 10.17
CA PRO A 276 -1.23 20.54 9.99
C PRO A 276 -1.17 21.34 11.29
N GLU A 277 -1.87 20.89 12.32
CA GLU A 277 -1.97 21.60 13.60
C GLU A 277 -0.69 21.49 14.42
N THR A 278 -0.09 20.29 14.46
CA THR A 278 1.16 20.05 15.19
C THR A 278 2.39 20.13 14.30
N ASN A 279 2.21 20.24 12.99
CA ASN A 279 3.25 20.16 11.95
C ASN A 279 4.04 18.84 12.02
N LEU A 280 3.39 17.73 12.36
CA LEU A 280 4.00 16.42 12.45
C LEU A 280 3.58 15.50 11.29
N THR A 281 4.53 14.75 10.76
CA THR A 281 4.26 13.60 9.90
C THR A 281 4.45 12.30 10.68
N TYR A 282 3.59 11.31 10.42
CA TYR A 282 3.60 10.02 11.10
C TYR A 282 3.90 8.92 10.10
N TRP A 283 4.88 8.06 10.42
CA TRP A 283 5.35 7.02 9.52
C TRP A 283 5.51 5.70 10.25
N GLY A 284 4.97 4.63 9.66
CA GLY A 284 5.27 3.27 10.09
C GLY A 284 6.66 2.85 9.63
N VAL A 285 7.37 2.17 10.50
CA VAL A 285 8.72 1.65 10.26
C VAL A 285 8.69 0.13 10.22
N GLY A 286 9.36 -0.46 9.26
CA GLY A 286 9.41 -1.88 9.01
C GLY A 286 10.22 -2.69 10.02
N ASN A 287 10.33 -3.97 9.74
CA ASN A 287 11.02 -4.97 10.53
C ASN A 287 12.53 -4.69 10.67
N PRO A 288 13.18 -5.21 11.72
CA PRO A 288 14.64 -5.27 11.78
C PRO A 288 15.17 -6.41 10.90
N ASN A 289 16.41 -6.30 10.42
CA ASN A 289 17.05 -7.28 9.56
C ASN A 289 18.27 -7.93 10.26
N PRO A 290 18.49 -9.25 10.15
CA PRO A 290 17.67 -10.25 9.45
C PRO A 290 16.34 -10.51 10.15
N ASP A 291 15.29 -10.85 9.39
CA ASP A 291 13.90 -10.88 9.87
C ASP A 291 13.69 -11.92 10.98
N TYR A 292 14.15 -13.16 10.77
CA TYR A 292 13.87 -14.28 11.67
C TYR A 292 15.07 -14.68 12.55
N TRP A 293 16.32 -14.50 12.08
CA TRP A 293 17.54 -14.82 12.85
C TRP A 293 18.00 -13.63 13.67
N SER A 294 17.59 -13.55 14.93
CA SER A 294 17.81 -12.36 15.77
C SER A 294 19.09 -12.39 16.61
N ALA A 295 19.89 -13.46 16.54
CA ALA A 295 21.11 -13.60 17.36
C ALA A 295 22.15 -12.47 17.11
N GLU A 296 22.11 -11.83 15.95
CA GLU A 296 23.03 -10.75 15.56
C GLU A 296 22.49 -9.35 15.89
N ARG A 297 21.29 -9.25 16.50
CA ARG A 297 20.62 -7.98 16.78
C ARG A 297 19.80 -8.02 18.07
N LEU A 298 20.36 -8.57 19.16
CA LEU A 298 19.67 -8.60 20.45
C LEU A 298 19.29 -7.18 20.91
N GLY A 299 18.27 -7.10 21.76
CA GLY A 299 17.70 -5.84 22.22
C GLY A 299 16.44 -5.42 21.43
N ASP A 300 15.88 -4.27 21.72
CA ASP A 300 14.60 -3.84 21.15
C ASP A 300 14.68 -3.39 19.68
N ASN A 301 15.87 -3.06 19.17
CA ASN A 301 16.16 -2.66 17.79
C ASN A 301 15.40 -1.39 17.33
N LEU A 302 15.51 -0.29 18.10
CA LEU A 302 14.91 0.99 17.72
C LEU A 302 15.53 1.52 16.41
N TYR A 303 14.72 2.12 15.52
CA TYR A 303 13.27 2.38 15.59
C TYR A 303 12.46 1.43 14.71
N THR A 304 12.87 0.17 14.57
CA THR A 304 12.14 -0.83 13.78
C THR A 304 10.79 -1.17 14.42
N ALA A 305 9.86 -1.70 13.64
CA ALA A 305 8.51 -2.10 14.04
C ALA A 305 7.79 -1.01 14.89
N SER A 306 7.93 0.25 14.50
CA SER A 306 7.49 1.43 15.25
C SER A 306 6.63 2.37 14.41
N LEU A 307 5.95 3.28 15.10
CA LEU A 307 5.46 4.54 14.56
C LEU A 307 6.41 5.66 14.98
N VAL A 308 6.88 6.47 14.03
CA VAL A 308 7.70 7.65 14.28
C VAL A 308 6.92 8.91 13.90
N ALA A 309 7.00 9.95 14.75
CA ALA A 309 6.46 11.27 14.47
C ALA A 309 7.59 12.25 14.23
N LEU A 310 7.65 12.80 13.03
CA LEU A 310 8.71 13.71 12.58
C LEU A 310 8.17 15.11 12.36
N ASP A 311 8.94 16.12 12.76
CA ASP A 311 8.69 17.49 12.37
C ASP A 311 8.79 17.61 10.83
N ALA A 312 7.73 18.07 10.18
CA ALA A 312 7.62 18.09 8.73
C ALA A 312 8.63 19.00 8.02
N ASP A 313 9.10 20.05 8.71
CA ASP A 313 10.03 21.01 8.12
C ASP A 313 11.49 20.58 8.26
N THR A 314 11.83 19.85 9.33
CA THR A 314 13.22 19.53 9.70
C THR A 314 13.57 18.04 9.69
N GLY A 315 12.57 17.15 9.63
CA GLY A 315 12.77 15.70 9.77
C GLY A 315 13.18 15.24 11.18
N LYS A 316 13.19 16.14 12.16
CA LYS A 316 13.57 15.78 13.54
C LYS A 316 12.52 14.90 14.19
N LEU A 317 12.96 13.79 14.80
CA LEU A 317 12.10 12.91 15.60
C LEU A 317 11.55 13.67 16.81
N ARG A 318 10.24 13.67 16.96
CA ARG A 318 9.54 14.28 18.10
C ARG A 318 9.17 13.23 19.15
N TRP A 319 8.68 12.08 18.69
CA TRP A 319 8.41 10.91 19.49
C TRP A 319 8.34 9.64 18.61
N HIS A 320 8.42 8.49 19.26
CA HIS A 320 8.18 7.19 18.63
C HIS A 320 7.37 6.29 19.58
N PHE A 321 6.73 5.27 19.00
CA PHE A 321 6.08 4.20 19.73
C PHE A 321 6.38 2.87 19.04
N GLN A 322 7.03 1.95 19.75
CA GLN A 322 7.41 0.64 19.20
C GLN A 322 6.33 -0.40 19.50
N PHE A 323 5.73 -0.96 18.45
CA PHE A 323 4.65 -1.94 18.55
C PHE A 323 5.16 -3.33 18.86
N THR A 324 6.29 -3.73 18.26
CA THR A 324 6.87 -5.07 18.39
C THR A 324 8.37 -4.94 18.67
N PRO A 325 8.77 -4.75 19.96
CA PRO A 325 10.19 -4.77 20.34
C PRO A 325 10.81 -6.11 19.98
N HIS A 326 12.03 -6.09 19.43
CA HIS A 326 12.75 -7.29 19.02
C HIS A 326 11.95 -8.18 18.06
N ASP A 327 11.33 -7.59 17.04
CA ASP A 327 10.52 -8.38 16.11
C ASP A 327 11.36 -9.47 15.44
N THR A 328 10.82 -10.70 15.43
CA THR A 328 11.40 -11.89 14.82
C THR A 328 10.45 -12.59 13.85
N HIS A 329 9.40 -11.87 13.40
CA HIS A 329 8.31 -12.43 12.63
C HIS A 329 8.09 -11.72 11.29
N ASP A 330 8.92 -10.70 10.96
CA ASP A 330 8.71 -9.83 9.81
C ASP A 330 7.36 -9.07 9.95
N TRP A 331 7.09 -8.55 11.16
CA TRP A 331 5.88 -7.78 11.41
C TRP A 331 6.14 -6.29 11.28
N ASP A 332 6.41 -5.88 10.04
CA ASP A 332 6.48 -4.48 9.68
C ASP A 332 5.36 -3.66 10.35
N SER A 333 5.69 -2.48 10.82
CA SER A 333 4.69 -1.50 11.27
C SER A 333 4.34 -0.47 10.20
N ASN A 334 4.54 -0.81 8.93
CA ASN A 334 4.24 0.01 7.76
C ASN A 334 2.72 0.04 7.47
N HIS A 335 1.95 0.53 8.43
CA HIS A 335 0.51 0.78 8.30
C HIS A 335 0.27 2.26 8.04
N ILE A 336 -0.91 2.58 7.48
CA ILE A 336 -1.34 3.97 7.34
C ILE A 336 -1.80 4.45 8.71
N PRO A 337 -1.10 5.41 9.34
CA PRO A 337 -1.55 5.99 10.60
C PRO A 337 -2.83 6.79 10.37
N VAL A 338 -3.85 6.61 11.22
CA VAL A 338 -5.15 7.28 11.07
C VAL A 338 -5.34 8.31 12.17
N LEU A 339 -5.43 9.58 11.79
CA LEU A 339 -5.63 10.68 12.72
C LEU A 339 -7.13 10.90 12.99
N GLY A 340 -7.48 11.08 14.25
CA GLY A 340 -8.86 11.31 14.64
C GLY A 340 -8.97 12.07 15.95
N GLU A 341 -10.20 12.30 16.35
CA GLU A 341 -10.57 12.79 17.67
C GLU A 341 -11.49 11.77 18.32
N VAL A 342 -11.15 11.30 19.51
CA VAL A 342 -11.84 10.23 20.22
C VAL A 342 -12.01 10.63 21.69
N SER A 343 -13.21 10.41 22.25
CA SER A 343 -13.45 10.62 23.68
C SER A 343 -12.84 9.46 24.47
N ILE A 344 -11.75 9.70 25.19
CA ILE A 344 -11.08 8.71 26.05
C ILE A 344 -11.29 9.11 27.51
N ASN A 345 -11.95 8.25 28.27
CA ASN A 345 -12.26 8.47 29.69
C ASN A 345 -12.95 9.83 29.97
N GLY A 346 -13.77 10.30 29.00
CA GLY A 346 -14.53 11.54 29.10
C GLY A 346 -14.05 12.65 28.16
N PRO A 347 -12.81 13.17 28.23
CA PRO A 347 -12.34 14.24 27.36
C PRO A 347 -12.09 13.77 25.93
N MET A 348 -12.27 14.70 24.97
CA MET A 348 -11.84 14.50 23.59
C MET A 348 -10.31 14.55 23.52
N ARG A 349 -9.70 13.52 22.94
CA ARG A 349 -8.26 13.42 22.71
C ARG A 349 -7.99 13.37 21.20
N LYS A 350 -6.98 14.10 20.77
CA LYS A 350 -6.46 14.03 19.41
C LYS A 350 -5.53 12.83 19.32
N VAL A 351 -5.90 11.86 18.48
CA VAL A 351 -5.26 10.54 18.48
C VAL A 351 -4.70 10.16 17.14
N VAL A 352 -3.75 9.24 17.15
CA VAL A 352 -3.37 8.41 16.01
C VAL A 352 -3.72 6.95 16.31
N MET A 353 -4.38 6.31 15.36
CA MET A 353 -4.90 4.94 15.46
C MET A 353 -4.16 4.03 14.48
N VAL A 354 -3.78 2.84 14.93
CA VAL A 354 -3.09 1.83 14.12
C VAL A 354 -3.61 0.44 14.47
N ALA A 355 -4.05 -0.33 13.47
CA ALA A 355 -4.15 -1.77 13.57
C ALA A 355 -2.84 -2.37 13.04
N ASN A 356 -2.09 -3.10 13.87
CA ASN A 356 -0.74 -3.52 13.57
C ASN A 356 -0.65 -5.00 13.14
N ARG A 357 0.36 -5.39 12.35
CA ARG A 357 0.62 -6.78 11.96
C ARG A 357 0.69 -7.71 13.16
N ASN A 358 1.19 -7.24 14.29
CA ASN A 358 1.32 -8.01 15.52
C ASN A 358 -0.02 -8.49 16.13
N GLY A 359 -1.14 -8.09 15.54
CA GLY A 359 -2.50 -8.51 15.93
C GLY A 359 -3.19 -7.60 16.94
N PHE A 360 -2.52 -6.53 17.39
CA PHE A 360 -3.10 -5.54 18.30
C PHE A 360 -3.51 -4.27 17.56
N TYR A 361 -4.62 -3.70 17.99
CA TYR A 361 -5.07 -2.35 17.69
C TYR A 361 -4.56 -1.39 18.76
N TYR A 362 -4.15 -0.18 18.33
CA TYR A 362 -3.61 0.85 19.21
C TYR A 362 -4.27 2.21 18.94
N THR A 363 -4.56 2.94 20.01
CA THR A 363 -4.88 4.38 20.02
C THR A 363 -3.83 5.10 20.86
N LEU A 364 -3.10 6.03 20.25
CA LEU A 364 -2.06 6.83 20.90
C LEU A 364 -2.45 8.31 20.85
N ASP A 365 -1.99 9.10 21.81
CA ASP A 365 -2.04 10.56 21.70
C ASP A 365 -1.13 11.02 20.56
N ARG A 366 -1.68 11.77 19.59
CA ARG A 366 -0.92 12.11 18.38
C ARG A 366 0.17 13.15 18.58
N ALA A 367 0.11 13.95 19.67
CA ALA A 367 1.13 14.96 19.95
C ALA A 367 2.34 14.39 20.70
N THR A 368 2.12 13.36 21.53
CA THR A 368 3.13 12.84 22.47
C THR A 368 3.54 11.40 22.25
N GLY A 369 2.71 10.61 21.54
CA GLY A 369 2.89 9.16 21.42
C GLY A 369 2.43 8.37 22.65
N GLU A 370 1.79 9.02 23.65
CA GLU A 370 1.26 8.34 24.84
C GLU A 370 0.29 7.23 24.46
N PHE A 371 0.48 6.03 25.02
CA PHE A 371 -0.43 4.92 24.85
C PHE A 371 -1.73 5.16 25.61
N LEU A 372 -2.87 5.10 24.91
CA LEU A 372 -4.19 5.35 25.49
C LEU A 372 -5.05 4.08 25.53
N VAL A 373 -5.09 3.34 24.43
CA VAL A 373 -5.91 2.11 24.30
C VAL A 373 -5.17 1.12 23.43
N GLY A 374 -5.24 -0.16 23.79
CA GLY A 374 -4.79 -1.26 22.93
C GLY A 374 -5.50 -2.55 23.28
N LYS A 375 -5.91 -3.31 22.25
CA LYS A 375 -6.58 -4.60 22.36
C LYS A 375 -6.22 -5.50 21.18
N PRO A 376 -6.25 -6.84 21.38
CA PRO A 376 -6.20 -7.75 20.26
C PRO A 376 -7.39 -7.51 19.32
N TYR A 377 -7.12 -7.43 18.02
CA TYR A 377 -8.18 -7.41 17.02
C TYR A 377 -8.12 -8.64 16.08
N THR A 378 -7.06 -9.47 16.23
CA THR A 378 -6.91 -10.81 15.64
C THR A 378 -6.32 -11.76 16.66
N GLY A 379 -6.11 -13.03 16.30
CA GLY A 379 -5.45 -14.00 17.17
C GLY A 379 -4.02 -13.56 17.52
N THR A 380 -3.72 -13.44 18.83
CA THR A 380 -2.43 -12.97 19.36
C THR A 380 -1.79 -13.99 20.30
N LYS A 381 -1.76 -15.27 19.91
CA LYS A 381 -1.23 -16.35 20.78
C LYS A 381 0.28 -16.25 21.07
N TRP A 382 0.97 -15.27 20.54
CA TRP A 382 2.37 -14.96 20.83
C TRP A 382 2.55 -14.05 22.06
N ALA A 383 1.52 -13.27 22.43
CA ALA A 383 1.53 -12.36 23.56
C ALA A 383 0.23 -12.48 24.36
N ARG A 384 0.31 -12.35 25.69
CA ARG A 384 -0.85 -12.43 26.57
C ARG A 384 -1.73 -11.20 26.45
N GLU A 385 -1.13 -10.03 26.50
CA GLU A 385 -1.78 -8.71 26.50
C GLU A 385 -0.75 -7.61 26.27
N LEU A 386 -1.18 -6.36 26.25
CA LEU A 386 -0.32 -5.17 26.33
C LEU A 386 -0.20 -4.74 27.78
N ASP A 387 0.99 -4.28 28.20
CA ASP A 387 1.19 -3.66 29.51
C ASP A 387 0.60 -2.24 29.56
N ALA A 388 0.74 -1.56 30.72
CA ALA A 388 0.23 -0.21 30.92
C ALA A 388 0.86 0.86 29.99
N LYS A 389 1.96 0.54 29.31
CA LYS A 389 2.63 1.40 28.33
C LYS A 389 2.38 0.96 26.89
N GLY A 390 1.55 -0.09 26.69
CA GLY A 390 1.22 -0.65 25.39
C GLY A 390 2.27 -1.59 24.81
N ARG A 391 3.28 -2.00 25.60
CA ARG A 391 4.26 -3.01 25.20
C ARG A 391 3.66 -4.41 25.29
N PRO A 392 3.80 -5.29 24.28
CA PRO A 392 3.32 -6.66 24.36
C PRO A 392 4.01 -7.46 25.49
N ILE A 393 3.23 -8.16 26.31
CA ILE A 393 3.71 -9.13 27.30
C ILE A 393 3.83 -10.48 26.58
N VAL A 394 5.00 -10.74 26.04
CA VAL A 394 5.28 -11.89 25.18
C VAL A 394 5.24 -13.18 26.00
N LEU A 395 4.64 -14.23 25.44
CA LEU A 395 4.65 -15.56 26.03
C LEU A 395 6.01 -16.23 25.81
N SER A 396 6.47 -17.04 26.76
CA SER A 396 7.77 -17.74 26.64
C SER A 396 7.87 -18.63 25.40
N ASN A 397 6.74 -19.14 24.94
CA ASN A 397 6.60 -19.90 23.70
C ASN A 397 6.16 -19.03 22.49
N GLY A 398 6.04 -17.72 22.64
CA GLY A 398 5.69 -16.74 21.60
C GLY A 398 6.90 -16.05 20.97
N VAL A 399 8.10 -16.37 21.45
CA VAL A 399 9.36 -15.81 20.94
C VAL A 399 10.08 -16.86 20.10
N ILE A 400 10.61 -16.45 18.96
CA ILE A 400 11.59 -17.25 18.24
C ILE A 400 12.92 -17.06 18.97
N PRO A 401 13.50 -18.13 19.59
CA PRO A 401 14.72 -17.98 20.35
C PRO A 401 15.87 -17.51 19.47
N PRO A 402 16.69 -16.54 19.91
CA PRO A 402 17.91 -16.17 19.20
C PRO A 402 18.78 -17.41 18.95
N GLY A 403 19.12 -17.68 17.69
CA GLY A 403 19.93 -18.85 17.33
C GLY A 403 19.21 -20.21 17.46
N GLY A 404 17.88 -20.22 17.68
CA GLY A 404 17.09 -21.44 17.74
C GLY A 404 16.85 -22.06 16.36
N SER A 405 16.67 -23.39 16.30
CA SER A 405 16.44 -24.11 15.05
C SER A 405 14.97 -24.32 14.70
N GLU A 406 14.06 -24.13 15.65
CA GLU A 406 12.60 -24.30 15.44
C GLU A 406 11.79 -23.30 16.26
N ALA A 407 10.68 -22.84 15.66
CA ALA A 407 9.67 -22.11 16.40
C ALA A 407 8.91 -23.06 17.31
N THR A 408 8.84 -22.73 18.58
CA THR A 408 8.17 -23.56 19.59
C THR A 408 6.68 -23.28 19.73
N THR A 409 6.19 -22.26 19.02
CA THR A 409 4.79 -21.81 19.13
C THR A 409 3.98 -22.21 17.93
N PRO A 410 2.93 -23.04 18.11
CA PRO A 410 1.90 -23.15 17.10
C PRO A 410 1.01 -21.89 17.10
N CYS A 411 0.64 -21.43 15.91
CA CYS A 411 -0.41 -20.41 15.76
C CYS A 411 -0.05 -18.99 16.22
N VAL A 412 1.07 -18.48 15.78
CA VAL A 412 1.28 -17.02 15.69
C VAL A 412 0.82 -16.53 14.32
N PRO A 413 0.38 -15.28 14.15
CA PRO A 413 0.08 -14.72 12.84
C PRO A 413 1.24 -14.98 11.86
N ASP A 414 0.93 -15.24 10.57
CA ASP A 414 1.97 -15.35 9.55
C ASP A 414 2.72 -14.00 9.39
N PHE A 415 3.76 -13.92 8.56
CA PHE A 415 4.57 -12.71 8.37
C PHE A 415 3.74 -11.49 7.89
N ARG A 416 2.57 -11.71 7.27
CA ARG A 416 1.66 -10.63 6.93
C ARG A 416 0.80 -10.16 8.11
N GLY A 417 0.82 -10.89 9.23
CA GLY A 417 0.15 -10.50 10.46
C GLY A 417 -1.35 -10.39 10.40
N GLY A 418 -1.92 -9.67 11.34
CA GLY A 418 -3.35 -9.41 11.45
C GLY A 418 -3.89 -8.46 10.37
N THR A 419 -3.07 -7.60 9.79
CA THR A 419 -3.31 -6.78 8.60
C THR A 419 -1.96 -6.41 8.00
N VAL A 420 -1.90 -5.85 6.78
CA VAL A 420 -0.63 -5.46 6.16
C VAL A 420 -0.64 -3.96 5.88
N TYR A 421 -0.34 -3.55 4.66
CA TYR A 421 -0.31 -2.15 4.19
C TYR A 421 -1.67 -1.67 3.66
N ASN A 422 -2.64 -2.54 3.54
CA ASN A 422 -3.98 -2.20 3.07
C ASN A 422 -4.60 -1.13 3.98
N PRO A 423 -5.02 0.03 3.40
CA PRO A 423 -5.43 1.15 4.20
C PRO A 423 -6.74 0.86 4.94
N PRO A 424 -6.82 1.18 6.24
CA PRO A 424 -8.06 1.18 7.01
C PRO A 424 -8.92 2.40 6.69
N SER A 425 -10.09 2.49 7.33
CA SER A 425 -10.92 3.69 7.31
C SER A 425 -11.44 4.04 8.71
N PHE A 426 -11.69 5.32 8.97
CA PHE A 426 -12.27 5.79 10.23
C PHE A 426 -13.45 6.73 9.97
N ASP A 427 -14.62 6.37 10.48
CA ASP A 427 -15.82 7.22 10.48
C ASP A 427 -15.85 8.09 11.75
N PRO A 428 -15.63 9.40 11.64
CA PRO A 428 -15.58 10.28 12.80
C PRO A 428 -16.95 10.50 13.47
N ALA A 429 -18.05 10.32 12.72
CA ALA A 429 -19.39 10.48 13.27
C ALA A 429 -19.85 9.24 14.06
N LEU A 430 -19.54 8.06 13.55
CA LEU A 430 -19.85 6.79 14.21
C LEU A 430 -18.79 6.40 15.25
N GLN A 431 -17.61 7.02 15.21
CA GLN A 431 -16.46 6.64 16.03
C GLN A 431 -16.11 5.16 15.83
N LEU A 432 -16.02 4.71 14.57
CA LEU A 432 -15.68 3.35 14.20
C LEU A 432 -14.47 3.32 13.27
N PHE A 433 -13.49 2.52 13.66
CA PHE A 433 -12.30 2.22 12.86
C PHE A 433 -12.52 0.90 12.12
N TYR A 434 -12.47 0.94 10.78
CA TYR A 434 -12.69 -0.24 9.93
C TYR A 434 -11.38 -0.76 9.40
N VAL A 435 -11.15 -2.06 9.56
CA VAL A 435 -9.92 -2.73 9.10
C VAL A 435 -10.23 -4.08 8.47
N MET A 436 -9.52 -4.40 7.40
CA MET A 436 -9.48 -5.75 6.85
C MET A 436 -8.49 -6.57 7.67
N ALA A 437 -9.02 -7.47 8.49
CA ALA A 437 -8.27 -8.35 9.36
C ALA A 437 -7.98 -9.70 8.71
N ARG A 438 -6.92 -10.36 9.13
CA ARG A 438 -6.49 -11.69 8.70
C ARG A 438 -6.34 -12.58 9.92
N GLU A 439 -6.95 -13.77 9.86
CA GLU A 439 -6.74 -14.82 10.85
C GLU A 439 -5.96 -15.95 10.18
N THR A 440 -4.68 -16.00 10.49
CA THR A 440 -3.73 -16.97 9.92
C THR A 440 -2.78 -17.46 10.99
N CYS A 441 -2.21 -18.63 10.77
CA CYS A 441 -1.18 -19.20 11.64
C CYS A 441 0.04 -19.64 10.85
N ALA A 442 1.22 -19.52 11.45
CA ALA A 442 2.47 -20.00 10.87
C ALA A 442 3.43 -20.54 11.93
N TYR A 443 4.31 -21.44 11.50
CA TYR A 443 5.56 -21.77 12.18
C TYR A 443 6.70 -21.00 11.54
N TYR A 444 7.61 -20.49 12.36
CA TYR A 444 8.83 -19.81 11.93
C TYR A 444 10.04 -20.70 12.18
N THR A 445 10.95 -20.73 11.21
CA THR A 445 12.19 -21.50 11.29
C THR A 445 13.36 -20.56 11.08
N PRO A 446 13.97 -20.03 12.16
CA PRO A 446 15.16 -19.19 12.04
C PRO A 446 16.33 -20.04 11.55
N THR A 447 17.13 -19.48 10.65
CA THR A 447 18.32 -20.15 10.09
C THR A 447 19.42 -19.12 9.88
N LYS A 448 20.62 -19.39 10.36
CA LYS A 448 21.76 -18.51 10.10
C LYS A 448 22.01 -18.43 8.60
N GLN A 449 22.09 -17.21 8.09
CA GLN A 449 22.33 -16.90 6.69
C GLN A 449 23.57 -16.04 6.56
N GLU A 450 24.39 -16.25 5.52
CA GLU A 450 25.49 -15.36 5.19
C GLU A 450 24.96 -14.14 4.43
N TRP A 451 25.32 -12.96 4.90
CA TRP A 451 24.93 -11.71 4.25
C TRP A 451 25.60 -11.51 2.90
N GLN A 452 24.84 -11.07 1.92
CA GLN A 452 25.30 -10.68 0.58
C GLN A 452 24.66 -9.36 0.17
N VAL A 453 25.44 -8.44 -0.39
CA VAL A 453 24.98 -7.13 -0.83
C VAL A 453 23.84 -7.25 -1.85
N GLY A 454 22.75 -6.51 -1.63
CA GLY A 454 21.60 -6.47 -2.54
C GLY A 454 20.80 -7.79 -2.64
N ARG A 455 21.01 -8.72 -1.72
CA ARG A 455 20.29 -9.99 -1.64
C ARG A 455 19.43 -10.06 -0.39
N SER A 456 18.35 -10.82 -0.48
CA SER A 456 17.48 -11.08 0.66
C SER A 456 18.25 -11.71 1.82
N TYR A 457 18.03 -11.21 3.03
CA TYR A 457 18.71 -11.62 4.26
C TYR A 457 17.68 -11.85 5.38
N MET A 458 16.74 -12.72 5.14
CA MET A 458 15.65 -12.97 6.07
C MET A 458 16.09 -13.78 7.30
N GLY A 459 17.15 -14.56 7.18
CA GLY A 459 17.65 -15.40 8.29
C GLY A 459 16.69 -16.52 8.66
N GLY A 460 16.07 -17.15 7.66
CA GLY A 460 15.11 -18.24 7.87
C GLY A 460 13.90 -18.18 6.96
N GLY A 461 12.79 -18.72 7.45
CA GLY A 461 11.54 -18.75 6.73
C GLY A 461 10.36 -19.08 7.64
N MET A 462 9.19 -19.17 7.02
CA MET A 462 7.98 -19.60 7.73
C MET A 462 7.17 -20.61 6.91
N ARG A 463 6.40 -21.44 7.60
CA ARG A 463 5.45 -22.36 7.02
C ARG A 463 4.05 -22.02 7.55
N LYS A 464 3.19 -21.54 6.67
CA LYS A 464 1.78 -21.28 7.02
C LYS A 464 1.06 -22.59 7.38
N LEU A 465 0.20 -22.55 8.38
CA LEU A 465 -0.72 -23.62 8.74
C LEU A 465 -2.03 -23.51 7.96
N ALA A 466 -2.75 -24.62 7.85
CA ALA A 466 -4.02 -24.65 7.13
C ALA A 466 -5.11 -23.86 7.86
N GLU A 467 -5.11 -23.88 9.21
CA GLU A 467 -6.15 -23.27 10.02
C GLU A 467 -5.55 -22.49 11.23
N PRO A 468 -6.12 -21.32 11.59
CA PRO A 468 -7.17 -20.61 10.86
C PRO A 468 -6.63 -19.98 9.58
N ASP A 469 -7.49 -19.83 8.55
CA ASP A 469 -7.14 -19.17 7.28
C ASP A 469 -8.36 -18.45 6.70
N PHE A 470 -8.75 -17.32 7.31
CA PHE A 470 -9.87 -16.51 6.82
C PHE A 470 -9.60 -15.00 6.97
N GLY A 471 -10.37 -14.21 6.23
CA GLY A 471 -10.37 -12.75 6.33
C GLY A 471 -11.59 -12.24 7.09
N ALA A 472 -11.51 -11.02 7.61
CA ALA A 472 -12.66 -10.35 8.21
C ALA A 472 -12.58 -8.83 8.07
N LEU A 473 -13.67 -8.20 7.66
CA LEU A 473 -13.85 -6.77 7.84
C LEU A 473 -14.35 -6.53 9.26
N ARG A 474 -13.58 -5.81 10.07
CA ARG A 474 -13.89 -5.51 11.47
C ARG A 474 -14.10 -4.03 11.70
N ALA A 475 -15.12 -3.67 12.46
CA ALA A 475 -15.27 -2.32 13.03
C ALA A 475 -14.84 -2.34 14.48
N ILE A 476 -13.88 -1.50 14.81
CA ILE A 476 -13.29 -1.38 16.14
C ILE A 476 -13.73 -0.05 16.76
N ASP A 477 -14.15 -0.08 18.01
CA ASP A 477 -14.37 1.11 18.81
C ASP A 477 -13.01 1.66 19.29
N PRO A 478 -12.55 2.82 18.83
CA PRO A 478 -11.24 3.34 19.20
C PRO A 478 -11.11 3.76 20.66
N LYS A 479 -12.21 3.90 21.39
CA LYS A 479 -12.25 4.24 22.82
C LYS A 479 -11.87 3.07 23.69
N THR A 480 -12.16 1.85 23.22
CA THR A 480 -12.03 0.62 24.02
C THR A 480 -11.19 -0.46 23.36
N GLY A 481 -10.93 -0.33 22.06
CA GLY A 481 -10.31 -1.36 21.22
C GLY A 481 -11.23 -2.54 20.92
N ALA A 482 -12.51 -2.50 21.34
CA ALA A 482 -13.44 -3.61 21.17
C ALA A 482 -13.97 -3.70 19.74
N ILE A 483 -14.05 -4.93 19.21
CA ILE A 483 -14.73 -5.20 17.94
C ILE A 483 -16.24 -5.03 18.15
N LYS A 484 -16.86 -4.12 17.40
CA LYS A 484 -18.30 -3.85 17.44
C LYS A 484 -19.09 -4.75 16.52
N TRP A 485 -18.52 -5.05 15.35
CA TRP A 485 -19.08 -6.03 14.41
C TRP A 485 -17.97 -6.60 13.53
N GLU A 486 -18.26 -7.74 12.92
CA GLU A 486 -17.39 -8.48 12.03
C GLU A 486 -18.18 -9.01 10.84
N HIS A 487 -17.60 -8.94 9.63
CA HIS A 487 -18.04 -9.68 8.46
C HIS A 487 -16.89 -10.56 7.97
N ARG A 488 -17.09 -11.89 7.95
CA ARG A 488 -16.07 -12.86 7.55
C ARG A 488 -16.06 -13.11 6.05
N PHE A 489 -14.86 -13.37 5.53
CA PHE A 489 -14.57 -13.82 4.17
C PHE A 489 -13.93 -15.20 4.24
N GLU A 490 -14.16 -16.03 3.22
CA GLU A 490 -13.62 -17.40 3.17
C GLU A 490 -12.08 -17.43 3.14
N THR A 491 -11.45 -16.38 2.58
CA THR A 491 -10.00 -16.29 2.44
C THR A 491 -9.46 -14.98 3.03
N PRO A 492 -8.21 -14.96 3.55
CA PRO A 492 -7.57 -13.73 4.00
C PRO A 492 -7.46 -12.71 2.87
N SER A 493 -7.92 -11.48 3.08
CA SER A 493 -7.88 -10.40 2.11
C SER A 493 -6.83 -9.35 2.47
N LEU A 494 -6.27 -8.69 1.46
CA LEU A 494 -5.38 -7.53 1.58
C LEU A 494 -6.01 -6.26 0.99
N ALA A 495 -7.29 -6.27 0.65
CA ALA A 495 -7.97 -5.09 0.11
C ALA A 495 -8.09 -3.99 1.17
N GLY A 496 -7.98 -2.75 0.72
CA GLY A 496 -8.20 -1.60 1.58
C GLY A 496 -9.68 -1.28 1.79
N VAL A 497 -9.96 -0.43 2.77
CA VAL A 497 -11.30 -0.03 3.20
C VAL A 497 -11.53 1.45 2.92
N MET A 498 -12.74 1.83 2.52
CA MET A 498 -13.21 3.21 2.41
C MET A 498 -14.61 3.32 3.01
N SER A 499 -14.86 4.33 3.84
CA SER A 499 -16.19 4.63 4.37
C SER A 499 -16.73 5.95 3.82
N THR A 500 -18.04 6.13 3.92
CA THR A 500 -18.73 7.35 3.50
C THR A 500 -19.65 7.89 4.58
N ALA A 501 -19.84 9.19 4.61
CA ALA A 501 -20.74 9.86 5.55
C ALA A 501 -22.22 9.49 5.35
N SER A 502 -22.56 8.80 4.26
CA SER A 502 -23.89 8.22 4.04
C SER A 502 -24.15 6.93 4.83
N GLY A 503 -23.12 6.34 5.43
CA GLY A 503 -23.24 5.10 6.18
C GLY A 503 -22.90 3.82 5.41
N VAL A 504 -22.11 3.92 4.34
CA VAL A 504 -21.63 2.79 3.54
C VAL A 504 -20.14 2.61 3.73
N VAL A 505 -19.70 1.35 3.93
CA VAL A 505 -18.30 0.93 3.90
C VAL A 505 -18.07 0.08 2.66
N PHE A 506 -17.04 0.41 1.87
CA PHE A 506 -16.61 -0.34 0.71
C PHE A 506 -15.32 -1.09 1.00
N ALA A 507 -15.28 -2.36 0.63
CA ALA A 507 -14.07 -3.20 0.72
C ALA A 507 -14.07 -4.27 -0.38
N GLY A 508 -12.88 -4.58 -0.88
CA GLY A 508 -12.66 -5.71 -1.78
C GLY A 508 -12.34 -7.00 -1.01
N ASP A 509 -12.28 -8.13 -1.72
CA ASP A 509 -11.78 -9.38 -1.18
C ASP A 509 -10.81 -10.09 -2.14
N HIS A 510 -10.24 -11.18 -1.66
CA HIS A 510 -9.28 -11.98 -2.44
C HIS A 510 -9.94 -12.83 -3.52
N GLU A 511 -11.25 -13.03 -3.45
CA GLU A 511 -12.04 -13.78 -4.45
C GLU A 511 -12.48 -12.89 -5.62
N GLY A 512 -12.16 -11.60 -5.57
CA GLY A 512 -12.44 -10.62 -6.60
C GLY A 512 -13.84 -10.00 -6.51
N PHE A 513 -14.44 -10.03 -5.32
CA PHE A 513 -15.66 -9.27 -5.08
C PHE A 513 -15.35 -7.88 -4.52
N PHE A 514 -15.97 -6.87 -5.07
CA PHE A 514 -16.07 -5.55 -4.51
C PHE A 514 -17.41 -5.43 -3.79
N ASN A 515 -17.37 -5.16 -2.49
CA ASN A 515 -18.52 -5.25 -1.60
C ASN A 515 -18.84 -3.90 -0.96
N ALA A 516 -20.13 -3.68 -0.66
CA ALA A 516 -20.61 -2.58 0.16
C ALA A 516 -21.32 -3.12 1.41
N PHE A 517 -21.07 -2.49 2.54
CA PHE A 517 -21.59 -2.88 3.85
C PHE A 517 -22.24 -1.68 4.54
N ASP A 518 -23.26 -1.95 5.36
CA ASP A 518 -23.77 -0.98 6.32
C ASP A 518 -22.70 -0.68 7.38
N SER A 519 -22.36 0.59 7.56
CA SER A 519 -21.26 1.01 8.42
C SER A 519 -21.49 0.74 9.91
N ARG A 520 -22.75 0.65 10.37
CA ARG A 520 -23.10 0.44 11.77
C ARG A 520 -23.16 -1.03 12.15
N THR A 521 -23.51 -1.90 11.19
CA THR A 521 -23.86 -3.30 11.47
C THR A 521 -22.97 -4.33 10.79
N GLY A 522 -22.21 -3.92 9.76
CA GLY A 522 -21.43 -4.84 8.93
C GLY A 522 -22.28 -5.71 7.99
N LYS A 523 -23.59 -5.45 7.90
CA LYS A 523 -24.46 -6.18 6.96
C LYS A 523 -24.04 -5.88 5.52
N LYS A 524 -23.77 -6.92 4.73
CA LYS A 524 -23.48 -6.78 3.30
C LYS A 524 -24.74 -6.32 2.56
N LEU A 525 -24.61 -5.21 1.82
CA LEU A 525 -25.69 -4.56 1.11
C LEU A 525 -25.63 -4.79 -0.41
N TRP A 526 -24.42 -4.93 -0.93
CA TRP A 526 -24.18 -5.10 -2.36
C TRP A 526 -22.84 -5.79 -2.59
N SER A 527 -22.73 -6.44 -3.75
CA SER A 527 -21.50 -7.12 -4.17
C SER A 527 -21.41 -7.17 -5.69
N TYR A 528 -20.22 -6.98 -6.24
CA TYR A 528 -19.95 -7.10 -7.66
C TYR A 528 -18.64 -7.86 -7.87
N ARG A 529 -18.66 -8.89 -8.74
CA ARG A 529 -17.46 -9.67 -9.08
C ARG A 529 -16.67 -8.97 -10.17
N THR A 530 -15.48 -8.47 -9.83
CA THR A 530 -14.61 -7.71 -10.74
C THR A 530 -13.76 -8.60 -11.67
N GLY A 531 -13.70 -9.89 -11.39
CA GLY A 531 -12.97 -10.87 -12.19
C GLY A 531 -11.51 -11.12 -11.78
N SER A 532 -10.99 -10.35 -10.83
CA SER A 532 -9.62 -10.52 -10.30
C SER A 532 -9.58 -10.24 -8.80
N PRO A 533 -8.68 -10.87 -8.03
CA PRO A 533 -8.45 -10.51 -6.64
C PRO A 533 -8.18 -9.01 -6.48
N ILE A 534 -8.75 -8.41 -5.44
CA ILE A 534 -8.46 -7.02 -5.06
C ILE A 534 -7.33 -7.07 -4.05
N TRP A 535 -6.13 -6.69 -4.50
CA TRP A 535 -4.89 -6.87 -3.74
C TRP A 535 -4.27 -5.52 -3.37
N GLY A 536 -4.37 -5.11 -2.12
CA GLY A 536 -3.78 -3.86 -1.61
C GLY A 536 -4.46 -2.57 -2.07
N ALA A 537 -5.25 -2.62 -3.13
CA ALA A 537 -6.00 -1.47 -3.61
C ALA A 537 -7.18 -1.15 -2.69
N ALA A 538 -7.54 0.11 -2.62
CA ALA A 538 -8.73 0.57 -1.94
C ALA A 538 -9.58 1.46 -2.84
N ALA A 539 -10.89 1.46 -2.61
CA ALA A 539 -11.80 2.31 -3.34
C ALA A 539 -11.53 3.80 -3.11
N VAL A 540 -11.84 4.60 -4.12
CA VAL A 540 -11.96 6.06 -4.02
C VAL A 540 -13.34 6.49 -4.52
N THR A 541 -13.82 7.65 -4.07
CA THR A 541 -15.11 8.17 -4.51
C THR A 541 -15.03 9.66 -4.79
N TYR A 542 -15.73 10.11 -5.81
CA TYR A 542 -15.73 11.49 -6.28
C TYR A 542 -17.07 11.83 -6.94
N THR A 543 -17.32 13.10 -7.15
CA THR A 543 -18.44 13.55 -7.98
C THR A 543 -17.95 14.11 -9.31
N LEU A 544 -18.69 13.82 -10.36
CA LEU A 544 -18.49 14.37 -11.69
C LEU A 544 -19.85 14.66 -12.33
N ASP A 545 -20.03 15.86 -12.86
CA ASP A 545 -21.30 16.32 -13.43
C ASP A 545 -22.50 16.09 -12.47
N GLY A 546 -22.28 16.35 -11.17
CA GLY A 546 -23.31 16.19 -10.13
C GLY A 546 -23.62 14.75 -9.72
N ARG A 547 -22.93 13.74 -10.28
CA ARG A 547 -23.11 12.31 -9.96
C ARG A 547 -21.94 11.80 -9.13
N GLN A 548 -22.24 10.97 -8.14
CA GLN A 548 -21.24 10.27 -7.35
C GLN A 548 -20.80 8.98 -8.04
N TYR A 549 -19.49 8.79 -8.11
CA TYR A 549 -18.83 7.57 -8.56
C TYR A 549 -18.05 6.93 -7.43
N VAL A 550 -17.97 5.60 -7.45
CA VAL A 550 -17.06 4.80 -6.64
C VAL A 550 -16.21 3.97 -7.57
N LEU A 551 -14.91 4.00 -7.37
CA LEU A 551 -13.93 3.38 -8.26
C LEU A 551 -13.06 2.42 -7.47
N ILE A 552 -12.76 1.23 -8.05
CA ILE A 552 -11.88 0.23 -7.47
C ILE A 552 -10.91 -0.32 -8.51
N PRO A 553 -9.61 -0.30 -8.26
CA PRO A 553 -8.64 -1.10 -8.99
C PRO A 553 -8.74 -2.58 -8.57
N SER A 554 -8.74 -3.49 -9.55
CA SER A 554 -8.83 -4.93 -9.33
C SER A 554 -8.02 -5.67 -10.38
N GLY A 555 -7.03 -6.46 -9.99
CA GLY A 555 -6.07 -7.03 -10.94
C GLY A 555 -5.42 -5.93 -11.77
N ASN A 556 -5.49 -6.02 -13.10
CA ASN A 556 -5.02 -4.99 -14.04
C ASN A 556 -6.14 -4.06 -14.53
N THR A 557 -7.29 -4.09 -13.88
CA THR A 557 -8.51 -3.39 -14.31
C THR A 557 -8.88 -2.32 -13.30
N ILE A 558 -9.49 -1.24 -13.77
CA ILE A 558 -10.19 -0.25 -12.95
C ILE A 558 -11.66 -0.29 -13.34
N VAL A 559 -12.53 -0.39 -12.37
CA VAL A 559 -13.99 -0.34 -12.58
C VAL A 559 -14.55 0.86 -11.81
N ALA A 560 -15.27 1.72 -12.51
CA ALA A 560 -16.03 2.83 -11.91
C ALA A 560 -17.52 2.48 -11.85
N PHE A 561 -18.11 2.65 -10.69
CA PHE A 561 -19.51 2.39 -10.42
C PHE A 561 -20.25 3.69 -10.17
N GLY A 562 -21.54 3.73 -10.55
CA GLY A 562 -22.46 4.81 -10.27
C GLY A 562 -23.88 4.29 -10.18
N LEU A 563 -24.79 5.10 -9.66
CA LEU A 563 -26.21 4.79 -9.74
C LEU A 563 -26.67 4.92 -11.21
N PRO A 564 -27.63 4.08 -11.68
CA PRO A 564 -28.19 4.22 -13.02
C PRO A 564 -28.74 5.62 -13.24
N GLU A 565 -28.71 6.09 -14.48
CA GLU A 565 -29.48 7.29 -14.87
C GLU A 565 -30.97 7.04 -14.65
N LYS A 566 -31.68 8.11 -14.24
CA LYS A 566 -33.11 8.02 -14.01
C LYS A 566 -33.87 7.91 -15.32
#